data_36456091177ee2739eb32843fd8ebe44
#
_entry.id   36456091177ee2739eb32843fd8ebe44
#
_cell.length_a   1.000
_cell.length_b   1.000
_cell.length_c   1.000
_cell.angle_alpha   90.00
_cell.angle_beta   90.00
_cell.angle_gamma   90.00
#
_symmetry.space_group_name_H-M   'P 1'
#
loop_
_entity.id
_entity.type
_entity.pdbx_description
1 polymer ?
#
loop_
_entity_poly.entity_id
_entity_poly.type
_entity_poly.pdbx_seq_one_letter_code
_entity_poly.pdbx_strand_id
1 'polypeptide(L)'
;FTSILLRNFYEIDNTYLAESDLKTSEILIAFFITLGKSYLLNPTDKKQIDISRFTDIINAMKNYISKSEYQNDSHKKQQFTKSNKTPDHKECIEYQEENSSDNVEDEQEKTLEELLAELDSLTGLTEVKKEVSQIINVVKVKKKAEEFGEKVAPLSLHLVFYGNPGTGKTTVARLLAKIYKSINVLSKGHLVEVDRSGLVGGYVGQTAIKTKESIEKAMGGILFIDEAYTLTHGKGENDFGQEAVDTILKAMEDYRDDFIVIVAGYTDLMKEFINSNPGLKSRFNQYINFKDYKSNELRDIFYSLCQKEHLKLSDNCTDFIENYFIDMYNNRSINYANGRDVRNFFEKVIKARANRIAPILSDISYEDFLTITLSDLEAAKKANVKL
;
A
#
# COMPACT_ATOMS: atom_id res chain seq x y z
N PHE A 1 -29.75 19.01 -4.47
CA PHE A 1 -28.36 19.38 -4.11
C PHE A 1 -27.36 18.49 -4.86
N THR A 2 -27.52 17.18 -4.85
CA THR A 2 -26.66 16.20 -5.53
C THR A 2 -26.64 16.34 -7.05
N SER A 3 -27.77 16.70 -7.71
CA SER A 3 -27.84 16.86 -9.16
C SER A 3 -27.09 18.10 -9.68
N ILE A 4 -27.08 19.19 -8.91
CA ILE A 4 -26.36 20.43 -9.25
C ILE A 4 -24.85 20.20 -9.10
N LEU A 5 -24.42 19.50 -8.05
CA LEU A 5 -23.03 19.20 -7.77
C LEU A 5 -22.43 18.29 -8.87
N LEU A 6 -23.14 17.21 -9.23
CA LEU A 6 -22.75 16.30 -10.31
C LEU A 6 -22.67 17.01 -11.67
N ARG A 7 -23.61 17.92 -11.95
CA ARG A 7 -23.62 18.69 -13.18
C ARG A 7 -22.39 19.60 -13.25
N ASN A 8 -22.05 20.28 -12.16
CA ASN A 8 -20.89 21.15 -12.11
C ASN A 8 -19.57 20.37 -12.29
N PHE A 9 -19.44 19.19 -11.66
CA PHE A 9 -18.25 18.34 -11.85
C PHE A 9 -18.17 17.78 -13.27
N TYR A 10 -19.29 17.38 -13.86
CA TYR A 10 -19.33 16.93 -15.25
C TYR A 10 -18.96 18.04 -16.25
N GLU A 11 -19.38 19.29 -16.00
CA GLU A 11 -18.99 20.46 -16.80
C GLU A 11 -17.48 20.75 -16.65
N ILE A 12 -16.89 20.55 -15.47
CA ILE A 12 -15.46 20.66 -15.21
C ILE A 12 -14.70 19.57 -15.98
N ASP A 13 -15.13 18.31 -15.95
CA ASP A 13 -14.52 17.21 -16.69
C ASP A 13 -14.45 17.50 -18.19
N ASN A 14 -15.51 18.07 -18.76
CA ASN A 14 -15.55 18.40 -20.19
C ASN A 14 -14.75 19.65 -20.59
N THR A 15 -14.47 20.55 -19.64
CA THR A 15 -13.82 21.83 -19.92
C THR A 15 -12.30 21.78 -19.69
N TYR A 16 -11.83 21.01 -18.71
CA TYR A 16 -10.46 21.09 -18.21
C TYR A 16 -9.67 19.75 -18.25
N LEU A 17 -10.31 18.60 -18.47
CA LEU A 17 -9.68 17.28 -18.30
C LEU A 17 -9.68 16.43 -19.59
N ALA A 18 -9.49 17.05 -20.73
CA ALA A 18 -9.37 16.33 -22.02
C ALA A 18 -8.16 15.38 -22.11
N GLU A 19 -7.27 15.35 -21.11
CA GLU A 19 -6.02 14.61 -21.11
C GLU A 19 -5.83 13.64 -19.88
N SER A 20 -6.82 13.52 -18.98
CA SER A 20 -6.71 12.57 -17.85
C SER A 20 -7.74 11.45 -17.96
N ASP A 21 -7.29 10.19 -17.83
CA ASP A 21 -8.13 8.98 -17.93
C ASP A 21 -9.16 8.82 -16.80
N LEU A 22 -9.08 9.61 -15.72
CA LEU A 22 -10.02 9.55 -14.59
C LEU A 22 -10.89 10.81 -14.56
N LYS A 23 -12.19 10.64 -14.82
CA LYS A 23 -13.17 11.74 -14.73
C LYS A 23 -13.46 12.09 -13.27
N THR A 24 -13.47 13.36 -12.91
CA THR A 24 -13.77 13.86 -11.56
C THR A 24 -15.14 13.38 -11.06
N SER A 25 -16.09 13.20 -11.98
CA SER A 25 -17.42 12.64 -11.70
C SER A 25 -17.36 11.19 -11.20
N GLU A 26 -16.47 10.36 -11.73
CA GLU A 26 -16.25 8.97 -11.29
C GLU A 26 -15.60 8.90 -9.91
N ILE A 27 -14.62 9.77 -9.66
CA ILE A 27 -14.00 9.91 -8.33
C ILE A 27 -15.05 10.31 -7.29
N LEU A 28 -15.95 11.23 -7.63
CA LEU A 28 -17.02 11.66 -6.74
C LEU A 28 -17.98 10.51 -6.40
N ILE A 29 -18.36 9.69 -7.39
CA ILE A 29 -19.21 8.50 -7.16
C ILE A 29 -18.49 7.51 -6.26
N ALA A 30 -17.22 7.19 -6.52
CA ALA A 30 -16.42 6.29 -5.69
C ALA A 30 -16.32 6.80 -4.25
N PHE A 31 -16.13 8.10 -4.06
CA PHE A 31 -16.13 8.75 -2.74
C PHE A 31 -17.46 8.56 -2.00
N PHE A 32 -18.61 8.83 -2.66
CA PHE A 32 -19.93 8.64 -2.06
C PHE A 32 -20.23 7.18 -1.74
N ILE A 33 -19.81 6.24 -2.59
CA ILE A 33 -19.95 4.80 -2.32
C ILE A 33 -19.16 4.41 -1.07
N THR A 34 -17.91 4.89 -0.95
CA THR A 34 -17.04 4.59 0.19
C THR A 34 -17.58 5.20 1.48
N LEU A 35 -18.02 6.45 1.43
CA LEU A 35 -18.62 7.15 2.58
C LEU A 35 -19.91 6.45 3.04
N GLY A 36 -20.77 6.06 2.11
CA GLY A 36 -21.98 5.32 2.43
C GLY A 36 -21.73 3.94 3.02
N LYS A 37 -20.74 3.20 2.50
CA LYS A 37 -20.31 1.93 3.09
C LYS A 37 -19.76 2.12 4.51
N SER A 38 -18.94 3.13 4.75
CA SER A 38 -18.41 3.43 6.08
C SER A 38 -19.52 3.79 7.08
N TYR A 39 -20.52 4.54 6.65
CA TYR A 39 -21.66 4.90 7.48
C TYR A 39 -22.57 3.71 7.80
N LEU A 40 -22.76 2.77 6.85
CA LEU A 40 -23.53 1.55 7.05
C LEU A 40 -22.84 0.53 7.96
N LEU A 41 -21.49 0.52 7.97
CA LEU A 41 -20.67 -0.40 8.79
C LEU A 41 -20.52 0.06 10.26
N ASN A 42 -20.74 1.35 10.58
CA ASN A 42 -20.64 1.91 11.92
C ASN A 42 -21.93 2.66 12.33
N PRO A 43 -23.02 1.98 12.58
CA PRO A 43 -24.26 2.63 13.03
C PRO A 43 -24.16 3.03 14.50
N THR A 44 -23.80 4.27 14.78
CA THR A 44 -23.86 4.85 16.13
C THR A 44 -25.27 5.26 16.54
N ASP A 45 -26.19 5.39 15.59
CA ASP A 45 -27.61 5.69 15.82
C ASP A 45 -28.51 4.58 15.32
N LYS A 46 -29.47 4.15 16.15
CA LYS A 46 -30.50 3.11 15.85
C LYS A 46 -31.55 3.52 14.80
N LYS A 47 -31.29 4.50 13.95
CA LYS A 47 -32.12 4.78 12.81
C LYS A 47 -31.77 3.77 11.72
N GLN A 48 -32.76 2.93 11.41
CA GLN A 48 -32.71 1.98 10.30
C GLN A 48 -32.38 2.75 9.01
N ILE A 49 -31.09 2.65 8.60
CA ILE A 49 -30.63 3.29 7.37
C ILE A 49 -31.27 2.53 6.23
N ASP A 50 -32.05 3.24 5.41
CA ASP A 50 -32.71 2.69 4.26
C ASP A 50 -31.67 2.43 3.15
N ILE A 51 -31.08 1.23 3.17
CA ILE A 51 -30.09 0.76 2.19
C ILE A 51 -30.63 0.88 0.77
N SER A 52 -31.96 0.69 0.60
CA SER A 52 -32.64 0.84 -0.67
C SER A 52 -32.51 2.27 -1.20
N ARG A 53 -32.77 3.29 -0.39
CA ARG A 53 -32.62 4.70 -0.79
C ARG A 53 -31.18 5.07 -1.14
N PHE A 54 -30.19 4.52 -0.41
CA PHE A 54 -28.78 4.77 -0.75
C PHE A 54 -28.41 4.14 -2.10
N THR A 55 -28.87 2.92 -2.35
CA THR A 55 -28.68 2.22 -3.63
C THR A 55 -29.36 2.98 -4.77
N ASP A 56 -30.56 3.50 -4.57
CA ASP A 56 -31.29 4.29 -5.55
C ASP A 56 -30.57 5.60 -5.91
N ILE A 57 -29.98 6.26 -4.93
CA ILE A 57 -29.17 7.48 -5.15
C ILE A 57 -27.96 7.15 -6.02
N ILE A 58 -27.19 6.12 -5.69
CA ILE A 58 -26.01 5.70 -6.46
C ILE A 58 -26.39 5.31 -7.90
N ASN A 59 -27.48 4.56 -8.08
CA ASN A 59 -27.95 4.20 -9.41
C ASN A 59 -28.44 5.41 -10.21
N ALA A 60 -29.11 6.37 -9.57
CA ALA A 60 -29.49 7.63 -10.21
C ALA A 60 -28.27 8.45 -10.66
N MET A 61 -27.20 8.49 -9.85
CA MET A 61 -25.93 9.15 -10.20
C MET A 61 -25.28 8.49 -11.42
N LYS A 62 -25.15 7.17 -11.44
CA LYS A 62 -24.60 6.42 -12.57
C LYS A 62 -25.41 6.63 -13.85
N ASN A 63 -26.75 6.56 -13.75
CA ASN A 63 -27.63 6.78 -14.90
C ASN A 63 -27.59 8.21 -15.44
N TYR A 64 -27.33 9.19 -14.59
CA TYR A 64 -27.15 10.59 -15.04
C TYR A 64 -25.89 10.74 -15.88
N ILE A 65 -24.77 10.16 -15.46
CA ILE A 65 -23.50 10.21 -16.20
C ILE A 65 -23.62 9.48 -17.54
N SER A 66 -24.16 8.27 -17.56
CA SER A 66 -24.34 7.50 -18.80
C SER A 66 -25.28 8.19 -19.82
N LYS A 67 -26.32 8.87 -19.37
CA LYS A 67 -27.19 9.65 -20.26
C LYS A 67 -26.52 10.89 -20.85
N SER A 68 -25.64 11.56 -20.08
CA SER A 68 -24.90 12.72 -20.55
C SER A 68 -23.81 12.34 -21.55
N GLU A 69 -23.21 11.16 -21.43
CA GLU A 69 -22.28 10.62 -22.43
C GLU A 69 -22.97 10.32 -23.76
N TYR A 70 -24.17 9.76 -23.73
CA TYR A 70 -24.96 9.51 -24.95
C TYR A 70 -25.38 10.77 -25.70
N GLN A 71 -25.61 11.88 -25.01
CA GLN A 71 -25.96 13.16 -25.64
C GLN A 71 -24.75 13.83 -26.31
N ASN A 72 -23.54 13.66 -25.78
CA ASN A 72 -22.32 14.21 -26.39
C ASN A 72 -21.85 13.42 -27.63
N ASP A 73 -22.08 12.12 -27.68
CA ASP A 73 -21.79 11.29 -28.86
C ASP A 73 -22.76 11.57 -30.02
N SER A 74 -24.00 11.98 -29.76
CA SER A 74 -24.96 12.35 -30.81
C SER A 74 -24.63 13.67 -31.50
N HIS A 75 -23.96 14.61 -30.86
CA HIS A 75 -23.49 15.85 -31.47
C HIS A 75 -22.20 15.70 -32.30
N LYS A 76 -21.37 14.68 -32.06
CA LYS A 76 -20.18 14.38 -32.87
C LYS A 76 -20.46 13.56 -34.12
N LYS A 77 -21.62 12.88 -34.23
CA LYS A 77 -21.97 12.01 -35.36
C LYS A 77 -22.75 12.67 -36.51
N GLN A 78 -22.97 13.98 -36.50
CA GLN A 78 -23.65 14.68 -37.62
C GLN A 78 -22.72 15.14 -38.75
N GLN A 79 -21.47 14.75 -38.80
CA GLN A 79 -20.54 15.15 -39.85
C GLN A 79 -19.87 14.02 -40.66
N PHE A 80 -20.42 12.83 -40.75
CA PHE A 80 -19.98 11.94 -41.85
C PHE A 80 -21.12 11.03 -42.35
N THR A 81 -21.49 11.28 -43.58
CA THR A 81 -22.30 10.66 -44.60
C THR A 81 -22.50 9.15 -44.63
N LYS A 82 -23.80 8.78 -44.79
CA LYS A 82 -24.40 7.74 -45.66
C LYS A 82 -23.51 6.67 -46.25
N SER A 83 -23.72 5.39 -45.91
CA SER A 83 -24.24 4.37 -46.86
C SER A 83 -24.46 2.98 -46.19
N ASN A 84 -25.68 2.51 -46.32
CA ASN A 84 -26.24 1.17 -46.57
C ASN A 84 -25.59 -0.13 -46.02
N LYS A 85 -26.33 -0.85 -45.25
CA LYS A 85 -26.94 -2.20 -45.40
C LYS A 85 -26.85 -3.04 -44.13
N THR A 86 -28.03 -3.38 -43.58
CA THR A 86 -28.31 -4.55 -42.74
C THR A 86 -28.26 -5.84 -43.57
N PRO A 87 -28.26 -7.10 -43.04
CA PRO A 87 -28.87 -7.58 -41.80
C PRO A 87 -28.13 -8.71 -41.01
N ASP A 88 -28.70 -9.00 -39.84
CA ASP A 88 -28.72 -10.27 -39.10
C ASP A 88 -27.44 -11.07 -38.80
N HIS A 89 -27.13 -11.19 -37.51
CA HIS A 89 -27.12 -12.48 -36.79
C HIS A 89 -26.93 -12.32 -35.30
N LYS A 90 -27.69 -13.12 -34.55
CA LYS A 90 -27.57 -13.37 -33.10
C LYS A 90 -26.19 -13.96 -32.80
N GLU A 91 -25.45 -13.38 -31.86
CA GLU A 91 -24.39 -14.10 -31.16
C GLU A 91 -24.30 -13.64 -29.71
N CYS A 92 -24.07 -14.62 -28.85
CA CYS A 92 -24.01 -14.54 -27.40
C CYS A 92 -22.87 -13.61 -26.96
N ILE A 93 -23.18 -12.72 -26.02
CA ILE A 93 -22.18 -11.86 -25.37
C ILE A 93 -21.52 -12.68 -24.27
N GLU A 94 -20.32 -13.17 -24.54
CA GLU A 94 -19.35 -13.55 -23.51
C GLU A 94 -18.84 -12.27 -22.83
N TYR A 95 -19.04 -12.19 -21.52
CA TYR A 95 -18.41 -11.15 -20.71
C TYR A 95 -16.92 -11.46 -20.62
N GLN A 96 -16.10 -10.80 -21.43
CA GLN A 96 -14.69 -10.69 -21.17
C GLN A 96 -14.48 -9.65 -20.07
N GLU A 97 -13.96 -10.08 -18.94
CA GLU A 97 -13.38 -9.21 -17.92
C GLU A 97 -12.23 -8.44 -18.56
N GLU A 98 -12.43 -7.15 -18.80
CA GLU A 98 -11.31 -6.27 -19.15
C GLU A 98 -10.40 -6.17 -17.94
N ASN A 99 -9.24 -6.80 -18.06
CA ASN A 99 -8.12 -6.54 -17.18
C ASN A 99 -7.80 -5.05 -17.23
N SER A 100 -7.94 -4.38 -16.09
CA SER A 100 -7.34 -3.08 -15.87
C SER A 100 -5.82 -3.21 -16.09
N SER A 101 -5.37 -2.84 -17.26
CA SER A 101 -3.96 -2.60 -17.51
C SER A 101 -3.56 -1.39 -16.69
N ASP A 102 -2.90 -1.63 -15.56
CA ASP A 102 -2.09 -0.62 -14.91
C ASP A 102 -1.18 -0.02 -15.98
N ASN A 103 -1.28 1.27 -16.20
CA ASN A 103 -0.30 2.02 -16.97
C ASN A 103 1.05 1.83 -16.27
N VAL A 104 1.81 0.87 -16.72
CA VAL A 104 3.23 0.78 -16.48
C VAL A 104 3.84 1.94 -17.27
N GLU A 105 4.01 3.09 -16.63
CA GLU A 105 5.07 3.99 -17.03
C GLU A 105 6.31 3.11 -17.14
N ASP A 106 7.02 3.20 -18.23
CA ASP A 106 8.26 2.49 -18.51
C ASP A 106 9.32 2.95 -17.49
N GLU A 107 9.16 2.55 -16.21
CA GLU A 107 10.19 2.73 -15.18
C GLU A 107 11.37 1.89 -15.68
N GLN A 108 12.38 2.55 -16.20
CA GLN A 108 13.66 1.91 -16.54
C GLN A 108 14.02 0.98 -15.39
N GLU A 109 14.15 -0.31 -15.68
CA GLU A 109 14.44 -1.31 -14.66
C GLU A 109 15.73 -0.93 -13.95
N LYS A 110 15.61 -0.60 -12.66
CA LYS A 110 16.75 -0.22 -11.83
C LYS A 110 17.75 -1.37 -11.76
N THR A 111 19.01 -1.06 -11.90
CA THR A 111 20.09 -2.02 -11.72
C THR A 111 20.15 -2.51 -10.27
N LEU A 112 20.84 -3.63 -10.04
CA LEU A 112 21.08 -4.13 -8.67
C LEU A 112 21.79 -3.10 -7.80
N GLU A 113 22.77 -2.39 -8.38
CA GLU A 113 23.55 -1.36 -7.69
C GLU A 113 22.66 -0.19 -7.25
N GLU A 114 21.75 0.26 -8.10
CA GLU A 114 20.78 1.31 -7.77
C GLU A 114 19.80 0.87 -6.67
N LEU A 115 19.33 -0.37 -6.73
CA LEU A 115 18.43 -0.93 -5.70
C LEU A 115 19.14 -1.11 -4.36
N LEU A 116 20.41 -1.51 -4.36
CA LEU A 116 21.21 -1.59 -3.13
C LEU A 116 21.51 -0.19 -2.57
N ALA A 117 21.79 0.79 -3.43
CA ALA A 117 21.94 2.19 -3.01
C ALA A 117 20.63 2.75 -2.42
N GLU A 118 19.49 2.39 -2.99
CA GLU A 118 18.17 2.73 -2.43
C GLU A 118 17.96 2.10 -1.05
N LEU A 119 18.31 0.82 -0.87
CA LEU A 119 18.28 0.15 0.43
C LEU A 119 19.20 0.85 1.44
N ASP A 120 20.42 1.21 1.03
CA ASP A 120 21.39 1.89 1.89
C ASP A 120 20.97 3.32 2.24
N SER A 121 20.20 3.98 1.39
CA SER A 121 19.63 5.31 1.65
C SER A 121 18.53 5.34 2.70
N LEU A 122 17.90 4.19 3.01
CA LEU A 122 16.91 4.11 4.07
C LEU A 122 17.52 4.47 5.42
N THR A 123 16.86 5.33 6.18
CA THR A 123 17.33 5.74 7.51
C THR A 123 17.44 4.54 8.45
N GLY A 124 18.55 4.42 9.15
CA GLY A 124 18.79 3.34 10.12
C GLY A 124 18.84 1.96 9.49
N LEU A 125 18.14 0.99 10.08
CA LEU A 125 17.99 -0.39 9.60
C LEU A 125 19.31 -1.14 9.38
N THR A 126 20.36 -0.82 10.12
CA THR A 126 21.73 -1.34 9.90
C THR A 126 21.78 -2.87 9.89
N GLU A 127 21.11 -3.54 10.82
CA GLU A 127 21.07 -5.00 10.88
C GLU A 127 20.27 -5.58 9.71
N VAL A 128 19.14 -4.97 9.37
CA VAL A 128 18.29 -5.37 8.23
C VAL A 128 19.07 -5.32 6.92
N LYS A 129 19.78 -4.21 6.66
CA LYS A 129 20.65 -4.04 5.48
C LYS A 129 21.73 -5.11 5.40
N LYS A 130 22.37 -5.41 6.53
CA LYS A 130 23.39 -6.45 6.61
C LYS A 130 22.81 -7.83 6.29
N GLU A 131 21.67 -8.20 6.89
CA GLU A 131 21.04 -9.48 6.65
C GLU A 131 20.55 -9.64 5.22
N VAL A 132 19.92 -8.60 4.64
CA VAL A 132 19.53 -8.58 3.22
C VAL A 132 20.75 -8.76 2.31
N SER A 133 21.85 -8.05 2.58
CA SER A 133 23.09 -8.20 1.81
C SER A 133 23.66 -9.62 1.90
N GLN A 134 23.61 -10.25 3.07
CA GLN A 134 24.05 -11.65 3.24
C GLN A 134 23.21 -12.61 2.42
N ILE A 135 21.87 -12.46 2.43
CA ILE A 135 20.97 -13.29 1.63
C ILE A 135 21.27 -13.14 0.12
N ILE A 136 21.47 -11.91 -0.34
CA ILE A 136 21.83 -11.61 -1.74
C ILE A 136 23.15 -12.30 -2.12
N ASN A 137 24.17 -12.25 -1.25
CA ASN A 137 25.45 -12.88 -1.49
C ASN A 137 25.32 -14.41 -1.59
N VAL A 138 24.54 -15.04 -0.69
CA VAL A 138 24.27 -16.48 -0.76
C VAL A 138 23.60 -16.86 -2.07
N VAL A 139 22.59 -16.08 -2.53
CA VAL A 139 21.92 -16.32 -3.80
C VAL A 139 22.86 -16.17 -4.97
N LYS A 140 23.73 -15.13 -4.99
CA LYS A 140 24.72 -14.92 -6.06
C LYS A 140 25.72 -16.10 -6.16
N VAL A 141 26.23 -16.55 -4.99
CA VAL A 141 27.15 -17.69 -4.94
C VAL A 141 26.49 -18.96 -5.42
N LYS A 142 25.23 -19.21 -5.00
CA LYS A 142 24.45 -20.36 -5.44
C LYS A 142 24.27 -20.36 -6.96
N LYS A 143 23.85 -19.26 -7.56
CA LYS A 143 23.69 -19.13 -9.01
C LYS A 143 24.99 -19.36 -9.76
N LYS A 144 26.10 -18.84 -9.23
CA LYS A 144 27.40 -19.06 -9.85
C LYS A 144 27.84 -20.51 -9.80
N ALA A 145 27.51 -21.24 -8.74
CA ALA A 145 27.77 -22.68 -8.63
C ALA A 145 26.91 -23.46 -9.63
N GLU A 146 25.64 -23.12 -9.82
CA GLU A 146 24.75 -23.70 -10.83
C GLU A 146 25.29 -23.47 -12.27
N GLU A 147 25.82 -22.28 -12.57
CA GLU A 147 26.49 -21.99 -13.86
C GLU A 147 27.74 -22.87 -14.09
N PHE A 148 28.43 -23.26 -13.03
CA PHE A 148 29.55 -24.21 -13.10
C PHE A 148 29.11 -25.67 -13.18
N GLY A 149 27.80 -25.93 -13.19
CA GLY A 149 27.23 -27.28 -13.27
C GLY A 149 27.21 -28.03 -11.94
N GLU A 150 27.45 -27.35 -10.81
CA GLU A 150 27.39 -27.94 -9.48
C GLU A 150 25.93 -28.12 -9.01
N LYS A 151 25.68 -29.24 -8.34
CA LYS A 151 24.39 -29.48 -7.69
C LYS A 151 24.33 -28.73 -6.36
N VAL A 152 23.55 -27.67 -6.30
CA VAL A 152 23.35 -26.88 -5.08
C VAL A 152 22.04 -27.25 -4.39
N ALA A 153 22.07 -27.38 -3.07
CA ALA A 153 20.87 -27.65 -2.30
C ALA A 153 19.82 -26.53 -2.46
N PRO A 154 18.51 -26.84 -2.48
CA PRO A 154 17.46 -25.83 -2.52
C PRO A 154 17.61 -24.85 -1.36
N LEU A 155 17.50 -23.55 -1.66
CA LEU A 155 17.52 -22.48 -0.65
C LEU A 155 16.11 -21.96 -0.45
N SER A 156 15.62 -22.03 0.80
CA SER A 156 14.38 -21.34 1.15
C SER A 156 14.63 -19.85 1.31
N LEU A 157 13.94 -19.03 0.50
CA LEU A 157 14.03 -17.56 0.51
C LEU A 157 12.83 -16.91 1.20
N HIS A 158 11.97 -17.72 1.85
CA HIS A 158 10.87 -17.19 2.65
C HIS A 158 11.38 -16.56 3.95
N LEU A 159 10.81 -15.42 4.34
CA LEU A 159 11.33 -14.56 5.39
C LEU A 159 10.29 -14.31 6.49
N VAL A 160 10.78 -14.17 7.71
CA VAL A 160 10.01 -13.65 8.84
C VAL A 160 10.52 -12.26 9.18
N PHE A 161 9.66 -11.26 9.04
CA PHE A 161 9.93 -9.88 9.46
C PHE A 161 9.24 -9.62 10.80
N TYR A 162 10.01 -9.34 11.84
CA TYR A 162 9.44 -9.08 13.15
C TYR A 162 9.94 -7.76 13.74
N GLY A 163 9.07 -7.07 14.46
CA GLY A 163 9.33 -5.76 15.06
C GLY A 163 8.06 -4.91 15.14
N ASN A 164 8.17 -3.79 15.83
CA ASN A 164 7.06 -2.87 16.06
C ASN A 164 6.53 -2.23 14.77
N PRO A 165 5.31 -1.64 14.78
CA PRO A 165 4.76 -0.94 13.64
C PRO A 165 5.64 0.24 13.20
N GLY A 166 5.58 0.59 11.90
CA GLY A 166 6.28 1.76 11.37
C GLY A 166 7.81 1.66 11.31
N THR A 167 8.39 0.47 11.47
CA THR A 167 9.84 0.22 11.39
C THR A 167 10.36 -0.04 9.97
N GLY A 168 9.49 0.03 8.95
CA GLY A 168 9.89 -0.08 7.55
C GLY A 168 9.78 -1.48 6.93
N LYS A 169 9.09 -2.45 7.60
CA LYS A 169 8.95 -3.84 7.11
C LYS A 169 8.44 -3.91 5.66
N THR A 170 7.30 -3.30 5.36
CA THR A 170 6.70 -3.31 4.00
C THR A 170 7.59 -2.59 2.99
N THR A 171 8.26 -1.50 3.38
CA THR A 171 9.19 -0.76 2.49
C THR A 171 10.37 -1.65 2.07
N VAL A 172 10.98 -2.35 3.02
CA VAL A 172 12.09 -3.28 2.75
C VAL A 172 11.61 -4.48 1.93
N ALA A 173 10.41 -5.04 2.21
CA ALA A 173 9.85 -6.14 1.45
C ALA A 173 9.63 -5.77 -0.04
N ARG A 174 9.13 -4.55 -0.30
CA ARG A 174 8.93 -4.03 -1.65
C ARG A 174 10.24 -3.86 -2.41
N LEU A 175 11.26 -3.35 -1.74
CA LEU A 175 12.59 -3.20 -2.32
C LEU A 175 13.26 -4.55 -2.56
N LEU A 176 13.11 -5.50 -1.63
CA LEU A 176 13.62 -6.86 -1.75
C LEU A 176 12.99 -7.61 -2.94
N ALA A 177 11.71 -7.39 -3.23
CA ALA A 177 11.06 -7.96 -4.42
C ALA A 177 11.74 -7.49 -5.72
N LYS A 178 12.03 -6.20 -5.83
CA LYS A 178 12.76 -5.62 -6.97
C LYS A 178 14.21 -6.16 -7.04
N ILE A 179 14.89 -6.28 -5.92
CA ILE A 179 16.25 -6.86 -5.83
C ILE A 179 16.23 -8.32 -6.29
N TYR A 180 15.29 -9.13 -5.84
CA TYR A 180 15.20 -10.54 -6.27
C TYR A 180 14.91 -10.66 -7.77
N LYS A 181 14.16 -9.73 -8.36
CA LYS A 181 14.00 -9.66 -9.81
C LYS A 181 15.33 -9.34 -10.49
N SER A 182 16.05 -8.31 -10.04
CA SER A 182 17.31 -7.88 -10.67
C SER A 182 18.41 -8.95 -10.66
N ILE A 183 18.34 -9.89 -9.70
CA ILE A 183 19.24 -11.06 -9.65
C ILE A 183 18.58 -12.33 -10.20
N ASN A 184 17.48 -12.23 -10.95
CA ASN A 184 16.74 -13.33 -11.57
C ASN A 184 16.30 -14.45 -10.61
N VAL A 185 15.89 -14.11 -9.39
CA VAL A 185 15.26 -15.03 -8.43
C VAL A 185 13.74 -15.04 -8.63
N LEU A 186 13.17 -13.87 -8.94
CA LEU A 186 11.76 -13.70 -9.24
C LEU A 186 11.58 -13.18 -10.64
N SER A 187 10.59 -13.68 -11.36
CA SER A 187 10.33 -13.29 -12.75
C SER A 187 9.74 -11.88 -12.88
N LYS A 188 8.85 -11.46 -11.95
CA LYS A 188 8.18 -10.15 -11.99
C LYS A 188 8.69 -9.17 -10.95
N GLY A 189 9.01 -9.63 -9.73
CA GLY A 189 9.58 -8.81 -8.66
C GLY A 189 8.60 -7.79 -8.05
N HIS A 190 7.30 -8.04 -8.12
CA HIS A 190 6.27 -7.23 -7.48
C HIS A 190 5.96 -7.74 -6.07
N LEU A 191 5.28 -6.92 -5.27
CA LEU A 191 4.82 -7.26 -3.93
C LEU A 191 3.30 -7.26 -3.88
N VAL A 192 2.71 -8.37 -3.43
CA VAL A 192 1.29 -8.44 -3.07
C VAL A 192 1.18 -8.41 -1.56
N GLU A 193 0.62 -7.32 -1.01
CA GLU A 193 0.45 -7.10 0.41
C GLU A 193 -0.96 -7.52 0.83
N VAL A 194 -1.05 -8.41 1.81
CA VAL A 194 -2.31 -8.91 2.36
C VAL A 194 -2.24 -9.00 3.88
N ASP A 195 -3.41 -8.94 4.51
CA ASP A 195 -3.63 -9.27 5.90
C ASP A 195 -4.56 -10.50 6.03
N ARG A 196 -4.97 -10.84 7.26
CA ARG A 196 -5.95 -11.90 7.49
C ARG A 196 -7.21 -11.73 6.64
N SER A 197 -7.70 -10.50 6.48
CA SER A 197 -8.93 -10.21 5.74
C SER A 197 -8.80 -10.52 4.25
N GLY A 198 -7.60 -10.38 3.70
CA GLY A 198 -7.26 -10.75 2.33
C GLY A 198 -7.13 -12.25 2.06
N LEU A 199 -6.99 -13.08 3.10
CA LEU A 199 -6.75 -14.53 2.99
C LEU A 199 -7.92 -15.37 3.48
N VAL A 200 -8.58 -14.96 4.57
CA VAL A 200 -9.61 -15.76 5.25
C VAL A 200 -11.00 -15.37 4.77
N GLY A 201 -11.81 -16.36 4.40
CA GLY A 201 -13.22 -16.21 4.06
C GLY A 201 -14.13 -16.25 5.29
N GLY A 202 -15.37 -15.79 5.12
CA GLY A 202 -16.38 -15.81 6.18
C GLY A 202 -17.15 -17.14 6.29
N TYR A 203 -17.02 -18.03 5.31
CA TYR A 203 -17.76 -19.30 5.24
C TYR A 203 -16.85 -20.45 4.85
N VAL A 204 -17.29 -21.68 5.16
CA VAL A 204 -16.59 -22.93 4.82
C VAL A 204 -16.26 -22.97 3.33
N GLY A 205 -15.02 -23.31 2.98
CA GLY A 205 -14.53 -23.46 1.60
C GLY A 205 -14.15 -22.16 0.88
N GLN A 206 -14.44 -20.98 1.43
CA GLN A 206 -14.03 -19.71 0.82
C GLN A 206 -12.57 -19.34 1.09
N THR A 207 -12.02 -19.80 2.20
CA THR A 207 -10.65 -19.44 2.60
C THR A 207 -9.62 -19.99 1.63
N ALA A 208 -9.72 -21.26 1.26
CA ALA A 208 -8.78 -21.85 0.30
C ALA A 208 -8.82 -21.15 -1.06
N ILE A 209 -10.03 -20.76 -1.54
CA ILE A 209 -10.20 -20.03 -2.82
C ILE A 209 -9.52 -18.66 -2.71
N LYS A 210 -9.87 -17.88 -1.70
CA LYS A 210 -9.35 -16.52 -1.49
C LYS A 210 -7.84 -16.48 -1.29
N THR A 211 -7.31 -17.47 -0.54
CA THR A 211 -5.87 -17.62 -0.34
C THR A 211 -5.17 -17.96 -1.66
N LYS A 212 -5.74 -18.86 -2.49
CA LYS A 212 -5.21 -19.19 -3.81
C LYS A 212 -5.19 -17.97 -4.74
N GLU A 213 -6.25 -17.18 -4.79
CA GLU A 213 -6.28 -15.94 -5.57
C GLU A 213 -5.16 -14.97 -5.18
N SER A 214 -4.89 -14.85 -3.88
CA SER A 214 -3.79 -14.00 -3.38
C SER A 214 -2.42 -14.57 -3.75
N ILE A 215 -2.25 -15.89 -3.73
CA ILE A 215 -1.04 -16.58 -4.18
C ILE A 215 -0.85 -16.38 -5.68
N GLU A 216 -1.88 -16.59 -6.50
CA GLU A 216 -1.84 -16.41 -7.95
C GLU A 216 -1.44 -14.97 -8.34
N LYS A 217 -1.98 -13.97 -7.66
CA LYS A 217 -1.56 -12.57 -7.84
C LYS A 217 -0.09 -12.34 -7.50
N ALA A 218 0.47 -13.10 -6.54
CA ALA A 218 1.84 -12.95 -6.08
C ALA A 218 2.85 -13.82 -6.86
N MET A 219 2.40 -14.63 -7.82
CA MET A 219 3.29 -15.47 -8.64
C MET A 219 4.27 -14.64 -9.46
N GLY A 220 5.54 -15.00 -9.38
CA GLY A 220 6.66 -14.21 -9.92
C GLY A 220 7.12 -13.09 -9.00
N GLY A 221 6.58 -12.99 -7.79
CA GLY A 221 6.82 -11.94 -6.82
C GLY A 221 6.81 -12.41 -5.38
N ILE A 222 6.53 -11.49 -4.48
CA ILE A 222 6.47 -11.71 -3.03
C ILE A 222 5.03 -11.58 -2.53
N LEU A 223 4.53 -12.59 -1.82
CA LEU A 223 3.35 -12.49 -0.98
C LEU A 223 3.78 -11.99 0.41
N PHE A 224 3.43 -10.76 0.74
CA PHE A 224 3.70 -10.17 2.04
C PHE A 224 2.45 -10.24 2.91
N ILE A 225 2.52 -10.96 4.01
CA ILE A 225 1.40 -11.15 4.94
C ILE A 225 1.68 -10.33 6.20
N ASP A 226 0.97 -9.20 6.34
CA ASP A 226 1.09 -8.38 7.54
C ASP A 226 0.24 -8.95 8.68
N GLU A 227 0.72 -8.80 9.90
CA GLU A 227 0.09 -9.34 11.11
C GLU A 227 -0.25 -10.84 10.99
N ALA A 228 0.65 -11.64 10.38
CA ALA A 228 0.42 -13.05 10.04
C ALA A 228 0.00 -13.92 11.23
N TYR A 229 0.38 -13.54 12.45
CA TYR A 229 -0.03 -14.21 13.68
C TYR A 229 -1.56 -14.23 13.86
N THR A 230 -2.27 -13.29 13.26
CA THR A 230 -3.74 -13.27 13.31
C THR A 230 -4.37 -14.49 12.61
N LEU A 231 -3.65 -15.18 11.73
CA LEU A 231 -4.11 -16.41 11.09
C LEU A 231 -4.26 -17.58 12.06
N THR A 232 -3.52 -17.59 13.18
CA THR A 232 -3.53 -18.68 14.16
C THR A 232 -4.13 -18.29 15.52
N HIS A 233 -4.49 -17.02 15.73
CA HIS A 233 -5.05 -16.52 16.99
C HIS A 233 -6.58 -16.47 17.02
N GLY A 234 -7.26 -17.12 16.12
CA GLY A 234 -8.73 -17.21 16.13
C GLY A 234 -9.21 -18.08 17.30
N LYS A 235 -10.20 -17.60 18.06
CA LYS A 235 -10.73 -18.24 19.27
C LYS A 235 -12.07 -18.98 19.05
N GLY A 236 -12.47 -19.31 17.82
CA GLY A 236 -13.76 -19.92 17.53
C GLY A 236 -13.66 -21.26 16.83
N GLU A 237 -14.66 -22.13 17.01
CA GLU A 237 -14.79 -23.42 16.29
C GLU A 237 -14.84 -23.26 14.76
N ASN A 238 -15.08 -22.03 14.26
CA ASN A 238 -15.12 -21.65 12.85
C ASN A 238 -13.94 -20.75 12.43
N ASP A 239 -12.75 -20.96 12.99
CA ASP A 239 -11.56 -20.20 12.56
C ASP A 239 -10.89 -20.89 11.37
N PHE A 240 -11.09 -20.30 10.19
CA PHE A 240 -10.52 -20.78 8.94
C PHE A 240 -9.08 -20.30 8.67
N GLY A 241 -8.41 -19.66 9.63
CA GLY A 241 -7.05 -19.17 9.44
C GLY A 241 -6.03 -20.29 9.22
N GLN A 242 -6.23 -21.47 9.86
CA GLN A 242 -5.38 -22.64 9.64
C GLN A 242 -5.47 -23.14 8.19
N GLU A 243 -6.64 -23.11 7.56
CA GLU A 243 -6.82 -23.49 6.14
C GLU A 243 -6.00 -22.56 5.22
N ALA A 244 -5.94 -21.26 5.53
CA ALA A 244 -5.09 -20.31 4.81
C ALA A 244 -3.60 -20.66 4.98
N VAL A 245 -3.15 -20.95 6.22
CA VAL A 245 -1.77 -21.35 6.51
C VAL A 245 -1.39 -22.60 5.71
N ASP A 246 -2.23 -23.62 5.73
CA ASP A 246 -1.95 -24.89 5.04
C ASP A 246 -1.90 -24.70 3.51
N THR A 247 -2.77 -23.85 2.96
CA THR A 247 -2.77 -23.50 1.54
C THR A 247 -1.48 -22.75 1.15
N ILE A 248 -1.02 -21.82 1.99
CA ILE A 248 0.25 -21.08 1.77
C ILE A 248 1.44 -22.03 1.85
N LEU A 249 1.50 -22.90 2.87
CA LEU A 249 2.58 -23.86 3.03
C LEU A 249 2.71 -24.80 1.83
N LYS A 250 1.59 -25.21 1.25
CA LYS A 250 1.59 -26.01 0.01
C LYS A 250 2.16 -25.19 -1.16
N ALA A 251 1.72 -23.95 -1.35
CA ALA A 251 2.21 -23.11 -2.43
C ALA A 251 3.72 -22.79 -2.31
N MET A 252 4.23 -22.61 -1.09
CA MET A 252 5.67 -22.40 -0.83
C MET A 252 6.52 -23.60 -1.30
N GLU A 253 5.97 -24.80 -1.34
CA GLU A 253 6.64 -25.99 -1.84
C GLU A 253 6.47 -26.13 -3.36
N ASP A 254 5.22 -25.99 -3.84
CA ASP A 254 4.85 -26.22 -5.24
C ASP A 254 5.49 -25.16 -6.18
N TYR A 255 5.66 -23.92 -5.70
CA TYR A 255 6.13 -22.76 -6.51
C TYR A 255 7.44 -22.12 -5.98
N ARG A 256 8.24 -22.88 -5.23
CA ARG A 256 9.45 -22.38 -4.54
C ARG A 256 10.47 -21.64 -5.42
N ASP A 257 10.44 -21.85 -6.75
CA ASP A 257 11.43 -21.31 -7.67
C ASP A 257 11.06 -19.90 -8.18
N ASP A 258 9.79 -19.49 -8.04
CA ASP A 258 9.30 -18.17 -8.51
C ASP A 258 8.22 -17.56 -7.60
N PHE A 259 8.21 -17.94 -6.32
CA PHE A 259 7.26 -17.46 -5.33
C PHE A 259 7.89 -17.38 -3.95
N ILE A 260 7.87 -16.20 -3.34
CA ILE A 260 8.42 -15.98 -2.00
C ILE A 260 7.32 -15.48 -1.07
N VAL A 261 7.30 -15.97 0.14
CA VAL A 261 6.40 -15.51 1.20
C VAL A 261 7.22 -14.78 2.26
N ILE A 262 6.77 -13.58 2.61
CA ILE A 262 7.26 -12.82 3.77
C ILE A 262 6.10 -12.69 4.75
N VAL A 263 6.27 -13.19 5.96
CA VAL A 263 5.32 -13.01 7.05
C VAL A 263 5.83 -11.94 8.01
N ALA A 264 4.97 -11.01 8.40
CA ALA A 264 5.35 -9.88 9.24
C ALA A 264 4.44 -9.73 10.46
N GLY A 265 4.98 -9.18 11.56
CA GLY A 265 4.22 -8.90 12.77
C GLY A 265 5.06 -8.55 13.98
N TYR A 266 4.43 -8.47 15.15
CA TYR A 266 5.10 -8.23 16.43
C TYR A 266 5.97 -9.41 16.85
N THR A 267 7.12 -9.10 17.46
CA THR A 267 8.18 -10.09 17.76
C THR A 267 7.67 -11.32 18.49
N ASP A 268 6.95 -11.15 19.59
CA ASP A 268 6.54 -12.31 20.41
C ASP A 268 5.40 -13.08 19.76
N LEU A 269 4.43 -12.39 19.14
CA LEU A 269 3.34 -13.02 18.40
C LEU A 269 3.84 -13.80 17.18
N MET A 270 4.88 -13.30 16.49
CA MET A 270 5.49 -14.03 15.37
C MET A 270 6.25 -15.27 15.81
N LYS A 271 6.89 -15.27 16.99
CA LYS A 271 7.48 -16.49 17.57
C LYS A 271 6.42 -17.56 17.84
N GLU A 272 5.29 -17.16 18.41
CA GLU A 272 4.15 -18.07 18.66
C GLU A 272 3.59 -18.60 17.33
N PHE A 273 3.38 -17.72 16.34
CA PHE A 273 2.91 -18.07 15.00
C PHE A 273 3.79 -19.13 14.33
N ILE A 274 5.10 -18.93 14.28
CA ILE A 274 6.03 -19.88 13.64
C ILE A 274 6.07 -21.22 14.40
N ASN A 275 5.97 -21.17 15.72
CA ASN A 275 5.97 -22.40 16.53
C ASN A 275 4.61 -23.13 16.55
N SER A 276 3.53 -22.52 16.11
CA SER A 276 2.19 -23.11 16.07
C SER A 276 2.06 -24.28 15.08
N ASN A 277 2.91 -24.31 14.04
CA ASN A 277 2.85 -25.32 12.98
C ASN A 277 4.26 -25.77 12.57
N PRO A 278 4.60 -27.08 12.62
CA PRO A 278 5.90 -27.58 12.18
C PRO A 278 6.25 -27.24 10.72
N GLY A 279 5.24 -27.14 9.85
CA GLY A 279 5.39 -26.75 8.46
C GLY A 279 5.88 -25.29 8.29
N LEU A 280 5.40 -24.38 9.14
CA LEU A 280 5.92 -23.00 9.18
C LEU A 280 7.39 -23.01 9.61
N LYS A 281 7.72 -23.70 10.70
CA LYS A 281 9.08 -23.75 11.24
C LYS A 281 10.10 -24.33 10.26
N SER A 282 9.71 -25.30 9.44
CA SER A 282 10.61 -25.94 8.47
C SER A 282 10.87 -25.08 7.23
N ARG A 283 9.94 -24.19 6.85
CA ARG A 283 10.03 -23.35 5.64
C ARG A 283 10.56 -21.96 5.91
N PHE A 284 10.24 -21.38 7.07
CA PHE A 284 10.74 -20.09 7.50
C PHE A 284 12.00 -20.25 8.35
N ASN A 285 13.16 -20.15 7.72
CA ASN A 285 14.48 -20.28 8.37
C ASN A 285 15.31 -19.00 8.34
N GLN A 286 14.78 -17.92 7.75
CA GLN A 286 15.39 -16.60 7.68
C GLN A 286 14.55 -15.58 8.47
N TYR A 287 15.17 -14.91 9.45
CA TYR A 287 14.49 -14.03 10.39
C TYR A 287 15.14 -12.66 10.37
N ILE A 288 14.40 -11.61 10.07
CA ILE A 288 14.91 -10.23 10.03
C ILE A 288 14.23 -9.40 11.11
N ASN A 289 15.05 -8.86 12.02
CA ASN A 289 14.61 -8.04 13.14
C ASN A 289 14.59 -6.55 12.79
N PHE A 290 13.42 -5.94 12.82
CA PHE A 290 13.22 -4.51 12.64
C PHE A 290 13.15 -3.83 14.01
N LYS A 291 14.29 -3.37 14.50
CA LYS A 291 14.38 -2.64 15.79
C LYS A 291 13.68 -1.28 15.69
N ASP A 292 13.26 -0.76 16.84
CA ASP A 292 12.76 0.60 16.92
C ASP A 292 13.84 1.60 16.53
N TYR A 293 13.42 2.65 15.82
CA TYR A 293 14.29 3.77 15.48
C TYR A 293 14.71 4.53 16.72
N LYS A 294 15.96 4.98 16.75
CA LYS A 294 16.50 5.90 17.75
C LYS A 294 16.03 7.32 17.44
N SER A 295 16.17 8.22 18.41
CA SER A 295 15.75 9.63 18.27
C SER A 295 16.36 10.33 17.04
N ASN A 296 17.67 10.11 16.80
CA ASN A 296 18.34 10.65 15.63
C ASN A 296 17.80 10.06 14.30
N GLU A 297 17.46 8.77 14.26
CA GLU A 297 16.89 8.13 13.08
C GLU A 297 15.48 8.64 12.81
N LEU A 298 14.64 8.88 13.84
CA LEU A 298 13.31 9.49 13.69
C LEU A 298 13.42 10.91 13.12
N ARG A 299 14.36 11.72 13.64
CA ARG A 299 14.68 13.04 13.10
C ARG A 299 15.06 12.97 11.62
N ASP A 300 15.93 12.04 11.26
CA ASP A 300 16.43 11.88 9.88
C ASP A 300 15.29 11.43 8.94
N ILE A 301 14.34 10.60 9.42
CA ILE A 301 13.13 10.27 8.69
C ILE A 301 12.28 11.53 8.45
N PHE A 302 12.11 12.39 9.46
CA PHE A 302 11.39 13.66 9.31
C PHE A 302 12.04 14.57 8.27
N TYR A 303 13.36 14.73 8.31
CA TYR A 303 14.10 15.50 7.31
C TYR A 303 13.97 14.91 5.90
N SER A 304 14.00 13.59 5.78
CA SER A 304 13.76 12.91 4.50
C SER A 304 12.36 13.19 3.95
N LEU A 305 11.33 13.26 4.81
CA LEU A 305 9.97 13.63 4.39
C LEU A 305 9.91 15.09 3.92
N CYS A 306 10.55 16.02 4.65
CA CYS A 306 10.65 17.41 4.22
C CYS A 306 11.34 17.55 2.85
N GLN A 307 12.44 16.82 2.64
CA GLN A 307 13.19 16.85 1.39
C GLN A 307 12.36 16.29 0.20
N LYS A 308 11.62 15.19 0.41
CA LYS A 308 10.74 14.61 -0.63
C LYS A 308 9.64 15.57 -1.09
N GLU A 309 9.13 16.38 -0.17
CA GLU A 309 8.12 17.41 -0.45
C GLU A 309 8.76 18.76 -0.83
N HIS A 310 10.07 18.81 -1.08
CA HIS A 310 10.83 20.02 -1.40
C HIS A 310 10.66 21.17 -0.38
N LEU A 311 10.40 20.82 0.90
CA LEU A 311 10.20 21.79 1.96
C LEU A 311 11.51 22.13 2.66
N LYS A 312 11.67 23.40 3.01
CA LYS A 312 12.78 23.93 3.79
C LYS A 312 12.37 24.16 5.24
N LEU A 313 13.32 24.06 6.13
CA LEU A 313 13.13 24.39 7.56
C LEU A 313 13.82 25.73 7.84
N SER A 314 13.17 26.60 8.59
CA SER A 314 13.83 27.83 9.08
C SER A 314 14.91 27.48 10.11
N ASP A 315 15.93 28.33 10.22
CA ASP A 315 17.13 28.07 11.05
C ASP A 315 16.83 27.77 12.51
N ASN A 316 15.74 28.32 13.05
CA ASN A 316 15.33 28.14 14.44
C ASN A 316 14.52 26.85 14.71
N CYS A 317 14.36 25.97 13.72
CA CYS A 317 13.61 24.71 13.86
C CYS A 317 14.45 23.56 14.43
N THR A 318 15.76 23.59 14.27
CA THR A 318 16.66 22.46 14.54
C THR A 318 16.55 21.97 15.98
N ASP A 319 16.73 22.87 16.96
CA ASP A 319 16.68 22.52 18.39
C ASP A 319 15.31 21.96 18.79
N PHE A 320 14.22 22.51 18.24
CA PHE A 320 12.88 22.01 18.49
C PHE A 320 12.70 20.59 17.98
N ILE A 321 13.14 20.31 16.76
CA ILE A 321 13.03 19.00 16.11
C ILE A 321 13.84 17.95 16.88
N GLU A 322 15.08 18.27 17.26
CA GLU A 322 15.92 17.37 18.04
C GLU A 322 15.28 17.02 19.39
N ASN A 323 14.87 18.02 20.15
CA ASN A 323 14.22 17.80 21.44
C ASN A 323 12.90 17.04 21.30
N TYR A 324 12.11 17.33 20.27
CA TYR A 324 10.84 16.64 20.01
C TYR A 324 11.02 15.13 19.80
N PHE A 325 12.01 14.72 18.98
CA PHE A 325 12.24 13.30 18.73
C PHE A 325 12.99 12.60 19.87
N ILE A 326 13.79 13.32 20.66
CA ILE A 326 14.34 12.80 21.93
C ILE A 326 13.19 12.51 22.91
N ASP A 327 12.27 13.46 23.10
CA ASP A 327 11.10 13.29 23.94
C ASP A 327 10.22 12.13 23.47
N MET A 328 9.94 12.04 22.16
CA MET A 328 9.16 10.95 21.58
C MET A 328 9.81 9.59 21.84
N TYR A 329 11.12 9.48 21.68
CA TYR A 329 11.85 8.25 21.93
C TYR A 329 11.89 7.86 23.41
N ASN A 330 12.09 8.81 24.32
CA ASN A 330 12.20 8.57 25.76
C ASN A 330 10.85 8.23 26.41
N ASN A 331 9.76 8.83 25.90
CA ASN A 331 8.41 8.64 26.42
C ASN A 331 7.60 7.60 25.61
N ARG A 332 8.27 6.62 25.01
CA ARG A 332 7.60 5.56 24.24
C ARG A 332 6.56 4.84 25.07
N SER A 333 5.34 4.78 24.54
CA SER A 333 4.25 3.97 25.07
C SER A 333 4.20 2.60 24.40
N ILE A 334 3.31 1.73 24.88
CA ILE A 334 3.03 0.43 24.24
C ILE A 334 2.52 0.59 22.80
N ASN A 335 1.94 1.75 22.46
CA ASN A 335 1.41 2.06 21.14
C ASN A 335 2.40 2.83 20.24
N TYR A 336 3.67 2.90 20.63
CA TYR A 336 4.69 3.58 19.85
C TYR A 336 4.83 2.97 18.45
N ALA A 337 4.69 3.80 17.42
CA ALA A 337 4.61 3.37 16.03
C ALA A 337 5.76 3.92 15.14
N ASN A 338 6.89 4.28 15.73
CA ASN A 338 8.13 4.59 15.00
C ASN A 338 7.95 5.60 13.86
N GLY A 339 8.34 5.24 12.63
CA GLY A 339 8.21 6.08 11.46
C GLY A 339 6.77 6.45 11.08
N ARG A 340 5.75 5.71 11.56
CA ARG A 340 4.34 6.10 11.41
C ARG A 340 4.03 7.33 12.27
N ASP A 341 4.56 7.38 13.49
CA ASP A 341 4.40 8.56 14.36
C ASP A 341 5.12 9.78 13.79
N VAL A 342 6.30 9.58 13.18
CA VAL A 342 7.01 10.66 12.47
C VAL A 342 6.17 11.18 11.30
N ARG A 343 5.56 10.30 10.50
CA ARG A 343 4.68 10.68 9.39
C ARG A 343 3.44 11.42 9.89
N ASN A 344 2.79 10.92 10.94
CA ASN A 344 1.64 11.58 11.56
C ASN A 344 1.99 12.99 12.06
N PHE A 345 3.18 13.16 12.64
CA PHE A 345 3.67 14.47 13.05
C PHE A 345 3.92 15.37 11.84
N PHE A 346 4.59 14.87 10.81
CA PHE A 346 4.83 15.59 9.56
C PHE A 346 3.52 16.08 8.92
N GLU A 347 2.50 15.24 8.81
CA GLU A 347 1.19 15.62 8.28
C GLU A 347 0.54 16.76 9.08
N LYS A 348 0.70 16.76 10.40
CA LYS A 348 0.24 17.85 11.28
C LYS A 348 1.03 19.14 11.04
N VAL A 349 2.34 19.04 10.80
CA VAL A 349 3.18 20.18 10.43
C VAL A 349 2.74 20.78 9.10
N ILE A 350 2.49 19.94 8.09
CA ILE A 350 1.97 20.39 6.79
C ILE A 350 0.62 21.11 6.95
N LYS A 351 -0.28 20.57 7.77
CA LYS A 351 -1.56 21.22 8.06
C LYS A 351 -1.40 22.55 8.77
N ALA A 352 -0.50 22.66 9.77
CA ALA A 352 -0.22 23.90 10.48
C ALA A 352 0.35 24.96 9.52
N ARG A 353 1.34 24.58 8.70
CA ARG A 353 1.90 25.42 7.65
C ARG A 353 0.82 25.90 6.69
N ALA A 354 -0.04 25.01 6.18
CA ALA A 354 -1.13 25.37 5.28
C ALA A 354 -2.07 26.42 5.92
N ASN A 355 -2.43 26.26 7.17
CA ASN A 355 -3.25 27.24 7.90
C ASN A 355 -2.56 28.61 8.08
N ARG A 356 -1.23 28.65 8.21
CA ARG A 356 -0.45 29.89 8.33
C ARG A 356 -0.38 30.62 6.97
N ILE A 357 -0.15 29.89 5.88
CA ILE A 357 0.08 30.53 4.57
C ILE A 357 -1.23 30.82 3.82
N ALA A 358 -2.31 30.09 4.05
CA ALA A 358 -3.57 30.27 3.32
C ALA A 358 -4.12 31.72 3.34
N PRO A 359 -4.05 32.49 4.44
CA PRO A 359 -4.52 33.87 4.47
C PRO A 359 -3.68 34.86 3.67
N ILE A 360 -2.44 34.51 3.32
CA ILE A 360 -1.45 35.40 2.66
C ILE A 360 -1.00 34.85 1.29
N LEU A 361 -1.74 33.91 0.71
CA LEU A 361 -1.35 33.25 -0.55
C LEU A 361 -1.11 34.22 -1.70
N SER A 362 -1.82 35.37 -1.77
CA SER A 362 -1.65 36.38 -2.81
C SER A 362 -0.30 37.12 -2.76
N ASP A 363 0.31 37.22 -1.59
CA ASP A 363 1.47 38.06 -1.34
C ASP A 363 2.70 37.30 -0.83
N ILE A 364 2.60 35.95 -0.72
CA ILE A 364 3.66 35.11 -0.20
C ILE A 364 4.80 34.95 -1.20
N SER A 365 6.04 35.05 -0.75
CA SER A 365 7.20 34.70 -1.56
C SER A 365 7.29 33.18 -1.79
N TYR A 366 7.91 32.75 -2.90
CA TYR A 366 8.13 31.33 -3.19
C TYR A 366 8.96 30.64 -2.10
N GLU A 367 9.90 31.34 -1.51
CA GLU A 367 10.74 30.83 -0.42
C GLU A 367 9.93 30.62 0.86
N ASP A 368 9.12 31.61 1.28
CA ASP A 368 8.24 31.48 2.45
C ASP A 368 7.16 30.43 2.23
N PHE A 369 6.70 30.28 0.98
CA PHE A 369 5.76 29.23 0.60
C PHE A 369 6.33 27.83 0.85
N LEU A 370 7.61 27.59 0.60
CA LEU A 370 8.25 26.28 0.85
C LEU A 370 8.76 26.10 2.28
N THR A 371 8.75 27.17 3.11
CA THR A 371 9.37 27.15 4.42
C THR A 371 8.41 26.69 5.52
N ILE A 372 8.87 25.72 6.31
CA ILE A 372 8.30 25.32 7.60
C ILE A 372 8.95 26.19 8.67
N THR A 373 8.14 26.83 9.51
CA THR A 373 8.60 27.69 10.61
C THR A 373 8.44 27.00 11.97
N LEU A 374 9.12 27.53 12.99
CA LEU A 374 8.97 27.04 14.36
C LEU A 374 7.53 27.06 14.85
N SER A 375 6.76 28.09 14.47
CA SER A 375 5.33 28.18 14.84
C SER A 375 4.49 27.02 14.26
N ASP A 376 4.84 26.52 13.06
CA ASP A 376 4.15 25.38 12.45
C ASP A 376 4.42 24.09 13.27
N LEU A 377 5.68 23.90 13.71
CA LEU A 377 6.10 22.75 14.53
C LEU A 377 5.44 22.78 15.91
N GLU A 378 5.39 23.94 16.56
CA GLU A 378 4.72 24.12 17.85
C GLU A 378 3.21 23.87 17.77
N ALA A 379 2.55 24.36 16.73
CA ALA A 379 1.14 24.12 16.49
C ALA A 379 0.85 22.63 16.26
N ALA A 380 1.71 21.94 15.50
CA ALA A 380 1.63 20.50 15.29
C ALA A 380 1.82 19.70 16.60
N LYS A 381 2.80 20.10 17.46
CA LYS A 381 3.02 19.47 18.77
C LYS A 381 1.80 19.63 19.69
N LYS A 382 1.20 20.82 19.74
CA LYS A 382 -0.02 21.08 20.53
C LYS A 382 -1.22 20.24 20.05
N ALA A 383 -1.33 19.98 18.76
CA ALA A 383 -2.37 19.13 18.20
C ALA A 383 -2.17 17.63 18.50
N ASN A 384 -0.96 17.20 18.89
CA ASN A 384 -0.66 15.83 19.31
C ASN A 384 -1.10 15.52 20.76
N VAL A 385 -1.15 16.53 21.63
CA VAL A 385 -1.44 16.37 23.08
C VAL A 385 -2.95 16.24 23.36
N LYS A 386 -3.82 16.46 22.37
CA LYS A 386 -5.29 16.45 22.54
C LYS A 386 -5.97 15.10 22.26
N LEU A 387 -5.22 14.03 22.04
CA LEU A 387 -5.70 12.65 21.87
C LEU A 387 -5.14 11.75 22.96
#